data_a612f3abdc6c451412758b9cf713628a
#
_entry.id   a612f3abdc6c451412758b9cf713628a
#
_cell.length_a   1.000
_cell.length_b   1.000
_cell.length_c   1.000
_cell.angle_alpha   90.00
_cell.angle_beta   90.00
_cell.angle_gamma   90.00
#
_symmetry.space_group_name_H-M   'P 1'
#
loop_
_entity.id
_entity.type
_entity.pdbx_description
1 polymer ?
#
loop_
_entity_poly.entity_id
_entity_poly.type
_entity_poly.pdbx_seq_one_letter_code
_entity_poly.pdbx_strand_id
1 'polypeptide(L)'
;IFYTPLVVSYLHQKYYPHVVLEEFGSILFSIKYFLKSLTFMLLFLALLTPFYFIPFIGVFGVFFSIIPHFLFFKNTMSLDIASVIFNHQSYQNLLKQHRLKHYRFSFFCYLFSLIPFFNFFATLLQTLMLAHYFFILKEKEC
;
A
#
# COMPACT_ATOMS: atom_id res chain seq x y z
N ILE A 1 2.79 -8.47 -5.60
CA ILE A 1 2.29 -8.50 -7.00
C ILE A 1 1.84 -9.91 -7.40
N PHE A 2 2.67 -10.96 -7.34
CA PHE A 2 2.27 -12.30 -7.84
C PHE A 2 1.32 -13.08 -6.92
N TYR A 3 1.41 -12.92 -5.62
CA TYR A 3 0.55 -13.63 -4.65
C TYR A 3 -0.69 -12.82 -4.24
N THR A 4 -0.74 -11.53 -4.53
CA THR A 4 -1.89 -10.67 -4.17
C THR A 4 -3.21 -11.19 -4.72
N PRO A 5 -3.32 -11.59 -6.01
CA PRO A 5 -4.56 -12.15 -6.54
C PRO A 5 -4.99 -13.43 -5.81
N LEU A 6 -4.02 -14.29 -5.42
CA LEU A 6 -4.31 -15.52 -4.67
C LEU A 6 -4.89 -15.24 -3.29
N VAL A 7 -4.29 -14.28 -2.57
CA VAL A 7 -4.75 -13.86 -1.24
C VAL A 7 -6.14 -13.22 -1.32
N VAL A 8 -6.34 -12.33 -2.30
CA VAL A 8 -7.64 -11.67 -2.50
C VAL A 8 -8.71 -12.70 -2.88
N SER A 9 -8.42 -13.62 -3.79
CA SER A 9 -9.34 -14.69 -4.20
C SER A 9 -9.71 -15.61 -3.02
N TYR A 10 -8.74 -15.99 -2.20
CA TYR A 10 -8.98 -16.78 -0.99
C TYR A 10 -9.91 -16.05 0.00
N LEU A 11 -9.63 -14.76 0.28
CA LEU A 11 -10.50 -13.95 1.16
C LEU A 11 -11.90 -13.78 0.58
N HIS A 12 -11.99 -13.53 -0.72
CA HIS A 12 -13.27 -13.39 -1.41
C HIS A 12 -14.12 -14.66 -1.28
N GLN A 13 -13.56 -15.83 -1.62
CA GLN A 13 -14.29 -17.09 -1.55
C GLN A 13 -14.75 -17.45 -0.14
N LYS A 14 -13.92 -17.16 0.86
CA LYS A 14 -14.16 -17.59 2.24
C LYS A 14 -15.03 -16.62 3.05
N TYR A 15 -14.85 -15.33 2.87
CA TYR A 15 -15.47 -14.31 3.74
C TYR A 15 -16.39 -13.34 3.01
N TYR A 16 -16.20 -13.13 1.71
CA TYR A 16 -16.89 -12.09 0.93
C TYR A 16 -17.46 -12.61 -0.40
N PRO A 17 -18.14 -13.80 -0.46
CA PRO A 17 -18.57 -14.40 -1.71
C PRO A 17 -19.61 -13.56 -2.46
N HIS A 18 -20.28 -12.64 -1.76
CA HIS A 18 -21.33 -11.76 -2.29
C HIS A 18 -20.78 -10.46 -2.93
N VAL A 19 -19.50 -10.16 -2.70
CA VAL A 19 -18.88 -8.95 -3.24
C VAL A 19 -18.39 -9.21 -4.65
N VAL A 20 -18.82 -8.44 -5.64
CA VAL A 20 -18.39 -8.58 -7.03
C VAL A 20 -16.96 -8.03 -7.17
N LEU A 21 -16.04 -8.83 -7.70
CA LEU A 21 -14.69 -8.37 -8.04
C LEU A 21 -14.72 -7.63 -9.38
N GLU A 22 -14.17 -6.43 -9.39
CA GLU A 22 -14.11 -5.56 -10.57
C GLU A 22 -12.63 -5.24 -10.85
N GLU A 23 -11.96 -6.15 -11.51
CA GLU A 23 -10.53 -5.99 -11.81
C GLU A 23 -10.28 -4.79 -12.73
N PHE A 24 -9.28 -3.97 -12.39
CA PHE A 24 -8.82 -2.89 -13.24
C PHE A 24 -7.30 -2.87 -13.40
N GLY A 25 -6.89 -2.37 -14.54
CA GLY A 25 -5.48 -2.20 -14.85
C GLY A 25 -4.83 -3.45 -15.45
N SER A 26 -3.87 -3.21 -16.31
CA SER A 26 -3.01 -4.24 -16.88
C SER A 26 -1.72 -4.37 -16.06
N ILE A 27 -0.97 -5.44 -16.29
CA ILE A 27 0.38 -5.61 -15.72
C ILE A 27 1.25 -4.39 -16.03
N LEU A 28 1.15 -3.84 -17.25
CA LEU A 28 1.88 -2.63 -17.63
C LEU A 28 1.46 -1.40 -16.82
N PHE A 29 0.19 -1.27 -16.50
CA PHE A 29 -0.31 -0.19 -15.63
C PHE A 29 0.30 -0.30 -14.23
N SER A 30 0.31 -1.49 -13.64
CA SER A 30 0.89 -1.74 -12.31
C SER A 30 2.40 -1.46 -12.30
N ILE A 31 3.13 -1.89 -13.34
CA ILE A 31 4.57 -1.61 -13.48
C ILE A 31 4.82 -0.10 -13.60
N LYS A 32 4.07 0.60 -14.44
CA LYS A 32 4.21 2.06 -14.62
C LYS A 32 3.97 2.81 -13.31
N TYR A 33 2.96 2.41 -12.57
CA TYR A 33 2.62 3.03 -11.29
C TYR A 33 3.69 2.72 -10.23
N PHE A 34 4.18 1.48 -10.18
CA PHE A 34 5.29 1.07 -9.32
C PHE A 34 6.54 1.91 -9.60
N LEU A 35 6.96 2.02 -10.87
CA LEU A 35 8.12 2.82 -11.27
C LEU A 35 7.94 4.29 -10.90
N LYS A 36 6.76 4.86 -11.11
CA LYS A 36 6.45 6.24 -10.69
C LYS A 36 6.61 6.42 -9.18
N SER A 37 6.08 5.51 -8.38
CA SER A 37 6.18 5.56 -6.92
C SER A 37 7.63 5.37 -6.45
N LEU A 38 8.37 4.47 -7.08
CA LEU A 38 9.78 4.22 -6.82
C LEU A 38 10.62 5.47 -7.13
N THR A 39 10.43 6.08 -8.29
CA THR A 39 11.13 7.31 -8.68
C THR A 39 10.87 8.43 -7.68
N PHE A 40 9.62 8.60 -7.27
CA PHE A 40 9.28 9.60 -6.25
C PHE A 40 9.98 9.33 -4.92
N MET A 41 10.01 8.09 -4.47
CA MET A 41 10.72 7.68 -3.26
C MET A 41 12.23 7.98 -3.36
N LEU A 42 12.87 7.59 -4.48
CA LEU A 42 14.30 7.81 -4.71
C LEU A 42 14.65 9.30 -4.77
N LEU A 43 13.84 10.12 -5.45
CA LEU A 43 14.05 11.57 -5.50
C LEU A 43 13.94 12.19 -4.11
N PHE A 44 12.98 11.76 -3.30
CA PHE A 44 12.83 12.27 -1.94
C PHE A 44 14.02 11.86 -1.05
N LEU A 45 14.49 10.62 -1.17
CA LEU A 45 15.69 10.15 -0.45
C LEU A 45 16.94 10.89 -0.90
N ALA A 46 17.11 11.15 -2.20
CA ALA A 46 18.21 11.96 -2.72
C ALA A 46 18.20 13.38 -2.15
N LEU A 47 17.01 13.98 -2.00
CA LEU A 47 16.84 15.30 -1.37
C LEU A 47 17.22 15.28 0.12
N LEU A 48 17.00 14.16 0.82
CA LEU A 48 17.38 14.00 2.23
C LEU A 48 18.88 13.72 2.42
N THR A 49 19.59 13.22 1.40
CA THR A 49 20.99 12.82 1.49
C THR A 49 21.90 13.89 2.11
N PRO A 50 21.83 15.19 1.74
CA PRO A 50 22.68 16.22 2.33
C PRO A 50 22.55 16.35 3.85
N PHE A 51 21.34 16.10 4.38
CA PHE A 51 21.07 16.24 5.82
C PHE A 51 21.76 15.15 6.66
N TYR A 52 22.09 13.99 6.08
CA TYR A 52 22.82 12.94 6.79
C TYR A 52 24.27 13.32 7.13
N PHE A 53 24.86 14.27 6.39
CA PHE A 53 26.24 14.72 6.63
C PHE A 53 26.32 15.79 7.71
N ILE A 54 25.21 16.34 8.18
CA ILE A 54 25.18 17.36 9.21
C ILE A 54 25.05 16.68 10.58
N PRO A 55 26.03 16.82 11.51
CA PRO A 55 25.95 16.28 12.86
C PRO A 55 24.64 16.71 13.55
N PHE A 56 24.06 15.81 14.36
CA PHE A 56 22.75 15.96 15.01
C PHE A 56 21.53 15.98 14.07
N ILE A 57 21.58 16.63 12.90
CA ILE A 57 20.49 16.65 11.93
C ILE A 57 20.38 15.29 11.23
N GLY A 58 21.49 14.57 11.03
CA GLY A 58 21.50 13.24 10.42
C GLY A 58 20.61 12.23 11.13
N VAL A 59 20.50 12.30 12.46
CA VAL A 59 19.60 11.45 13.25
C VAL A 59 18.13 11.68 12.83
N PHE A 60 17.72 12.94 12.69
CA PHE A 60 16.40 13.29 12.19
C PHE A 60 16.20 12.86 10.73
N GLY A 61 17.23 12.90 9.90
CA GLY A 61 17.21 12.41 8.54
C GLY A 61 16.75 10.95 8.44
N VAL A 62 17.21 10.09 9.36
CA VAL A 62 16.77 8.68 9.44
C VAL A 62 15.28 8.59 9.70
N PHE A 63 14.74 9.36 10.63
CA PHE A 63 13.30 9.39 10.90
C PHE A 63 12.50 9.93 9.71
N PHE A 64 12.99 10.98 9.05
CA PHE A 64 12.32 11.53 7.87
C PHE A 64 12.34 10.57 6.67
N SER A 65 13.31 9.67 6.58
CA SER A 65 13.34 8.65 5.51
C SER A 65 12.20 7.62 5.61
N ILE A 66 11.60 7.47 6.78
CA ILE A 66 10.41 6.62 6.96
C ILE A 66 9.24 7.11 6.09
N ILE A 67 9.13 8.43 5.89
CA ILE A 67 8.02 9.03 5.13
C ILE A 67 7.98 8.54 3.67
N PRO A 68 9.06 8.68 2.86
CA PRO A 68 9.03 8.22 1.47
C PRO A 68 8.88 6.70 1.36
N HIS A 69 9.45 5.92 2.28
CA HIS A 69 9.27 4.47 2.32
C HIS A 69 7.81 4.09 2.62
N PHE A 70 7.19 4.75 3.60
CA PHE A 70 5.77 4.55 3.89
C PHE A 70 4.88 4.94 2.72
N LEU A 71 5.12 6.08 2.07
CA LEU A 71 4.34 6.51 0.91
C LEU A 71 4.48 5.54 -0.26
N PHE A 72 5.69 5.03 -0.50
CA PHE A 72 5.93 3.99 -1.50
C PHE A 72 5.15 2.72 -1.17
N PHE A 73 5.27 2.20 0.05
CA PHE A 73 4.53 1.04 0.53
C PHE A 73 3.02 1.22 0.36
N LYS A 74 2.47 2.33 0.90
CA LYS A 74 1.04 2.61 0.82
C LYS A 74 0.54 2.65 -0.61
N ASN A 75 1.24 3.37 -1.49
CA ASN A 75 0.80 3.54 -2.87
C ASN A 75 0.86 2.23 -3.66
N THR A 76 1.95 1.49 -3.54
CA THR A 76 2.14 0.24 -4.31
C THR A 76 1.25 -0.88 -3.80
N MET A 77 1.21 -1.11 -2.47
CA MET A 77 0.44 -2.19 -1.87
C MET A 77 -1.06 -1.96 -2.01
N SER A 78 -1.52 -0.72 -1.77
CA SER A 78 -2.94 -0.40 -1.90
C SER A 78 -3.42 -0.52 -3.34
N LEU A 79 -2.63 -0.09 -4.32
CA LEU A 79 -2.99 -0.24 -5.73
C LEU A 79 -3.02 -1.71 -6.15
N ASP A 80 -2.02 -2.49 -5.74
CA ASP A 80 -1.89 -3.90 -6.09
C ASP A 80 -3.13 -4.70 -5.62
N ILE A 81 -3.60 -4.44 -4.41
CA ILE A 81 -4.79 -5.08 -3.85
C ILE A 81 -6.07 -4.51 -4.46
N ALA A 82 -6.19 -3.20 -4.56
CA ALA A 82 -7.37 -2.53 -5.08
C ALA A 82 -7.61 -2.85 -6.56
N SER A 83 -6.57 -3.08 -7.34
CA SER A 83 -6.67 -3.44 -8.76
C SER A 83 -7.41 -4.77 -8.99
N VAL A 84 -7.45 -5.65 -7.99
CA VAL A 84 -8.18 -6.93 -8.05
C VAL A 84 -9.62 -6.78 -7.55
N ILE A 85 -9.88 -5.86 -6.61
CA ILE A 85 -11.18 -5.75 -5.91
C ILE A 85 -12.12 -4.74 -6.57
N PHE A 86 -11.60 -3.59 -7.02
CA PHE A 86 -12.39 -2.44 -7.48
C PHE A 86 -12.23 -2.19 -8.98
N ASN A 87 -13.14 -1.38 -9.55
CA ASN A 87 -12.83 -0.64 -10.77
C ASN A 87 -12.05 0.64 -10.45
N HIS A 88 -11.40 1.22 -11.45
CA HIS A 88 -10.53 2.39 -11.27
C HIS A 88 -11.26 3.60 -10.66
N GLN A 89 -12.49 3.85 -11.07
CA GLN A 89 -13.28 5.00 -10.62
C GLN A 89 -13.75 4.85 -9.18
N SER A 90 -14.25 3.67 -8.81
CA SER A 90 -14.65 3.34 -7.43
C SER A 90 -13.46 3.46 -6.48
N TYR A 91 -12.29 2.94 -6.87
CA TYR A 91 -11.07 3.09 -6.06
C TYR A 91 -10.68 4.56 -5.82
N GLN A 92 -10.75 5.40 -6.87
CA GLN A 92 -10.46 6.84 -6.73
C GLN A 92 -11.45 7.54 -5.78
N ASN A 93 -12.73 7.22 -5.87
CA ASN A 93 -13.77 7.78 -5.00
C ASN A 93 -13.57 7.34 -3.55
N LEU A 94 -13.29 6.06 -3.32
CA LEU A 94 -12.98 5.51 -2.00
C LEU A 94 -11.78 6.20 -1.35
N LEU A 95 -10.71 6.43 -2.11
CA LEU A 95 -9.54 7.16 -1.62
C LEU A 95 -9.87 8.61 -1.23
N LYS A 96 -10.77 9.27 -1.94
CA LYS A 96 -11.20 10.63 -1.60
C LYS A 96 -12.06 10.65 -0.33
N GLN A 97 -13.04 9.73 -0.23
CA GLN A 97 -13.95 9.66 0.93
C GLN A 97 -13.25 9.24 2.21
N HIS A 98 -12.38 8.22 2.13
CA HIS A 98 -11.77 7.59 3.31
C HIS A 98 -10.28 7.86 3.43
N ARG A 99 -9.79 8.98 2.87
CA ARG A 99 -8.36 9.31 2.80
C ARG A 99 -7.64 9.15 4.13
N LEU A 100 -8.15 9.78 5.20
CA LEU A 100 -7.49 9.75 6.51
C LEU A 100 -7.50 8.36 7.15
N LYS A 101 -8.63 7.65 7.05
CA LYS A 101 -8.75 6.27 7.57
C LYS A 101 -7.79 5.34 6.84
N HIS A 102 -7.71 5.46 5.51
CA HIS A 102 -6.80 4.68 4.69
C HIS A 102 -5.32 4.96 5.03
N TYR A 103 -4.93 6.23 5.22
CA TYR A 103 -3.56 6.58 5.64
C TYR A 103 -3.21 5.98 7.00
N ARG A 104 -4.09 6.11 8.00
CA ARG A 104 -3.86 5.56 9.35
C ARG A 104 -3.75 4.04 9.33
N PHE A 105 -4.64 3.38 8.61
CA PHE A 105 -4.63 1.92 8.53
C PHE A 105 -3.40 1.40 7.77
N SER A 106 -3.05 2.02 6.64
CA SER A 106 -1.84 1.68 5.89
C SER A 106 -0.56 1.92 6.70
N PHE A 107 -0.54 2.98 7.52
CA PHE A 107 0.58 3.25 8.41
C PHE A 107 0.71 2.16 9.48
N PHE A 108 -0.39 1.75 10.07
CA PHE A 108 -0.40 0.63 11.03
C PHE A 108 0.13 -0.66 10.37
N CYS A 109 -0.32 -0.99 9.17
CA CYS A 109 0.23 -2.13 8.42
C CYS A 109 1.73 -1.98 8.14
N TYR A 110 2.19 -0.76 7.81
CA TYR A 110 3.60 -0.49 7.53
C TYR A 110 4.50 -0.71 8.75
N LEU A 111 4.02 -0.46 9.97
CA LEU A 111 4.80 -0.68 11.19
C LEU A 111 5.32 -2.12 11.31
N PHE A 112 4.60 -3.10 10.80
CA PHE A 112 5.05 -4.49 10.78
C PHE A 112 6.32 -4.69 9.93
N SER A 113 6.53 -3.86 8.89
CA SER A 113 7.75 -3.90 8.08
C SER A 113 8.99 -3.37 8.82
N LEU A 114 8.80 -2.58 9.88
CA LEU A 114 9.90 -2.03 10.66
C LEU A 114 10.46 -3.03 11.68
N ILE A 115 9.77 -4.15 11.92
CA ILE A 115 10.21 -5.18 12.86
C ILE A 115 11.24 -6.08 12.15
N PRO A 116 12.50 -6.12 12.60
CA PRO A 116 13.52 -7.00 12.04
C PRO A 116 13.06 -8.47 12.07
N PHE A 117 13.46 -9.25 11.09
CA PHE A 117 13.10 -10.67 10.90
C PHE A 117 11.60 -10.94 10.62
N PHE A 118 10.69 -10.10 11.09
CA PHE A 118 9.27 -10.23 10.79
C PHE A 118 8.93 -9.86 9.35
N ASN A 119 9.80 -9.15 8.66
CA ASN A 119 9.58 -8.61 7.32
C ASN A 119 9.24 -9.69 6.27
N PHE A 120 9.73 -10.92 6.42
CA PHE A 120 9.37 -12.04 5.54
C PHE A 120 7.88 -12.38 5.59
N PHE A 121 7.27 -12.32 6.78
CA PHE A 121 5.85 -12.61 6.99
C PHE A 121 4.99 -11.34 6.90
N ALA A 122 5.60 -10.18 7.13
CA ALA A 122 4.92 -8.89 7.15
C ALA A 122 4.15 -8.64 5.85
N THR A 123 4.75 -8.93 4.72
CA THR A 123 4.15 -8.67 3.41
C THR A 123 2.86 -9.47 3.20
N LEU A 124 2.83 -10.75 3.61
CA LEU A 124 1.63 -11.57 3.53
C LEU A 124 0.54 -11.06 4.49
N LEU A 125 0.92 -10.77 5.73
CA LEU A 125 0.00 -10.22 6.74
C LEU A 125 -0.58 -8.87 6.31
N GLN A 126 0.26 -7.99 5.78
CA GLN A 126 -0.15 -6.67 5.28
C GLN A 126 -1.12 -6.78 4.12
N THR A 127 -0.87 -7.73 3.18
CA THR A 127 -1.79 -8.00 2.07
C THR A 127 -3.14 -8.49 2.58
N LEU A 128 -3.14 -9.43 3.54
CA LEU A 128 -4.37 -9.92 4.16
C LEU A 128 -5.15 -8.81 4.87
N MET A 129 -4.48 -8.00 5.67
CA MET A 129 -5.11 -6.90 6.42
C MET A 129 -5.68 -5.82 5.50
N LEU A 130 -4.92 -5.39 4.49
CA LEU A 130 -5.37 -4.38 3.53
C LEU A 130 -6.48 -4.91 2.63
N ALA A 131 -6.43 -6.17 2.18
CA ALA A 131 -7.48 -6.76 1.39
C ALA A 131 -8.79 -6.85 2.20
N HIS A 132 -8.71 -7.32 3.45
CA HIS A 132 -9.86 -7.35 4.35
C HIS A 132 -10.46 -5.95 4.58
N TYR A 133 -9.61 -4.95 4.80
CA TYR A 133 -10.03 -3.56 4.94
C TYR A 133 -10.76 -3.04 3.68
N PHE A 134 -10.25 -3.34 2.49
CA PHE A 134 -10.88 -2.94 1.23
C PHE A 134 -12.21 -3.66 0.98
N PHE A 135 -12.32 -4.94 1.32
CA PHE A 135 -13.59 -5.65 1.24
C PHE A 135 -14.66 -5.05 2.15
N ILE A 136 -14.31 -4.73 3.40
CA ILE A 136 -15.25 -4.06 4.34
C ILE A 136 -15.70 -2.69 3.80
N LEU A 137 -14.82 -1.95 3.16
CA LEU A 137 -15.21 -0.66 2.56
C LEU A 137 -16.12 -0.86 1.36
N LYS A 138 -15.84 -1.83 0.49
CA LYS A 138 -16.68 -2.13 -0.68
C LYS A 138 -18.07 -2.61 -0.29
N GLU A 139 -18.16 -3.45 0.74
CA GLU A 139 -19.44 -3.94 1.29
C GLU A 139 -20.31 -2.81 1.85
N LYS A 140 -19.70 -1.73 2.34
CA LYS A 140 -20.44 -0.55 2.84
C LYS A 140 -20.90 0.41 1.74
N GLU A 141 -20.34 0.30 0.54
CA GLU A 141 -20.72 1.11 -0.62
C GLU A 141 -21.79 0.42 -1.50
N CYS A 142 -22.01 -0.90 -1.30
CA CYS A 142 -23.11 -1.65 -1.91
C CYS A 142 -24.40 -1.52 -1.08
#